data_d5a2653a0c2b271f44479f7a0331f354
#
_entry.id   d5a2653a0c2b271f44479f7a0331f354
#
_cell.length_a   1.000
_cell.length_b   1.000
_cell.length_c   1.000
_cell.angle_alpha   90.00
_cell.angle_beta   90.00
_cell.angle_gamma   90.00
#
_symmetry.space_group_name_H-M   'P 1'
#
loop_
_entity.id
_entity.type
_entity.pdbx_description
1 polymer ?
#
loop_
_entity_poly.entity_id
_entity_poly.type
_entity_poly.pdbx_seq_one_letter_code
_entity_poly.pdbx_strand_id
1 'polypeptide(L)'
;TRCARVTGVQTCALPIFSENTISNFYMPYGIAPNFLIDGKLMALPMAVEESSVVAAASKSAKFWIERGGFKTTIINTEKLGHTHFIFKVEAHKLLHFFNFTLKKKLFEATQDITANMRNRGGGILDIKLIDKTSELENYYQLKASFDTVDSMGANFINSCLEQFGKTLKEEVAQSVDFSQAEKDSLQIVMNILSNFTPDCIVRAEVSCKIDDLKDDSGISNEEFAWKFKQAVTIAEIEPYRATTHNKGVMNGIDAVVIATGNDFRATEACAHAYASKDGKYISLTHCTTDNGIFRFWIDLPISVGVVGGLTNLHPLVKFSLALLGKPSAQELMSILAVSGLAQNFAALRSLVTTGIQKGHMKMHLFNILNQFGATEEEKQYFVNYFKDKTVSHHEVISELEKLRKK
;
A
#
# COMPACT_ATOMS: atom_id res chain seq x y z
N THR A 1 23.06 18.05 -24.16
CA THR A 1 22.19 18.38 -23.04
C THR A 1 21.08 19.37 -23.43
N ARG A 2 20.12 18.97 -24.24
CA ARG A 2 19.03 19.81 -24.77
C ARG A 2 17.62 19.37 -24.37
N CYS A 3 17.45 18.71 -23.22
CA CYS A 3 16.11 18.28 -22.76
C CYS A 3 15.39 19.27 -21.84
N ALA A 4 15.95 20.46 -21.57
CA ALA A 4 15.49 21.33 -20.50
C ALA A 4 14.36 22.30 -20.85
N ARG A 5 13.76 22.28 -22.05
CA ARG A 5 12.88 23.38 -22.48
C ARG A 5 11.40 23.08 -22.64
N VAL A 6 10.93 21.86 -22.40
CA VAL A 6 9.53 21.53 -22.74
C VAL A 6 8.55 21.60 -21.53
N THR A 7 9.01 21.54 -20.28
CA THR A 7 8.08 21.41 -19.13
C THR A 7 8.34 22.35 -17.95
N GLY A 8 9.32 23.24 -18.01
CA GLY A 8 9.64 24.11 -16.84
C GLY A 8 10.10 23.37 -15.57
N VAL A 9 10.12 22.05 -15.57
CA VAL A 9 10.66 21.21 -14.50
C VAL A 9 12.15 21.05 -14.76
N GLN A 10 12.98 21.57 -13.87
CA GLN A 10 14.43 21.46 -13.99
C GLN A 10 14.86 19.98 -13.95
N THR A 11 15.23 19.46 -15.09
CA THR A 11 15.84 18.14 -15.26
C THR A 11 17.18 17.97 -14.49
N CYS A 12 17.74 19.07 -13.99
CA CYS A 12 18.95 19.09 -13.19
C CYS A 12 18.80 18.48 -11.78
N ALA A 13 17.57 18.21 -11.33
CA ALA A 13 17.33 17.63 -10.00
C ALA A 13 17.38 16.11 -9.96
N LEU A 14 17.42 15.43 -11.12
CA LEU A 14 17.33 13.97 -11.23
C LEU A 14 18.51 13.20 -10.60
N PRO A 15 19.76 13.60 -10.78
CA PRO A 15 20.90 12.94 -10.14
C PRO A 15 20.89 13.04 -8.61
N ILE A 16 20.04 13.91 -8.04
CA ILE A 16 19.87 14.07 -6.58
C ILE A 16 19.02 12.93 -6.02
N PHE A 17 18.13 12.34 -6.83
CA PHE A 17 17.18 11.31 -6.39
C PHE A 17 17.63 9.87 -6.71
N SER A 18 18.45 9.68 -7.75
CA SER A 18 18.92 8.36 -8.17
C SER A 18 20.23 8.46 -8.95
N GLU A 19 21.11 7.48 -8.75
CA GLU A 19 22.39 7.35 -9.42
C GLU A 19 22.19 6.95 -10.88
N ASN A 20 23.16 7.29 -11.74
CA ASN A 20 23.24 6.89 -13.17
C ASN A 20 21.98 7.26 -13.98
N THR A 21 21.24 8.27 -13.57
CA THR A 21 20.02 8.71 -14.24
C THR A 21 20.36 9.42 -15.56
N ILE A 22 19.82 8.92 -16.67
CA ILE A 22 19.96 9.50 -18.01
C ILE A 22 18.74 10.29 -18.47
N SER A 23 17.54 9.96 -17.94
CA SER A 23 16.28 10.61 -18.31
C SER A 23 15.22 10.33 -17.24
N ASN A 24 14.11 11.06 -17.31
CA ASN A 24 12.88 10.76 -16.59
C ASN A 24 12.05 9.73 -17.37
N PHE A 25 11.46 8.79 -16.63
CA PHE A 25 10.32 8.02 -17.10
C PHE A 25 9.05 8.67 -16.52
N TYR A 26 8.21 9.25 -17.40
CA TYR A 26 7.02 9.99 -16.96
C TYR A 26 5.86 9.03 -16.67
N MET A 27 5.24 9.19 -15.50
CA MET A 27 4.01 8.52 -15.13
C MET A 27 2.88 9.55 -15.05
N PRO A 28 1.67 9.26 -15.58
CA PRO A 28 0.55 10.17 -15.46
C PRO A 28 0.22 10.49 -14.00
N TYR A 29 -0.06 11.75 -13.71
CA TYR A 29 -0.45 12.22 -12.38
C TYR A 29 -1.86 12.78 -12.47
N GLY A 30 -2.82 12.16 -11.76
CA GLY A 30 -4.22 12.52 -11.74
C GLY A 30 -4.71 12.89 -10.34
N ILE A 31 -5.95 13.37 -10.28
CA ILE A 31 -6.63 13.69 -9.02
C ILE A 31 -7.99 13.00 -9.03
N ALA A 32 -8.28 12.20 -8.02
CA ALA A 32 -9.56 11.54 -7.80
C ALA A 32 -10.39 12.33 -6.77
N PRO A 33 -11.46 13.04 -7.18
CA PRO A 33 -12.31 13.82 -6.27
C PRO A 33 -13.37 12.97 -5.57
N ASN A 34 -14.16 13.64 -4.71
CA ASN A 34 -15.37 13.15 -4.02
C ASN A 34 -15.13 12.15 -2.89
N PHE A 35 -13.92 12.05 -2.36
CA PHE A 35 -13.66 11.20 -1.20
C PHE A 35 -14.15 11.86 0.09
N LEU A 36 -15.23 11.36 0.66
CA LEU A 36 -15.68 11.70 2.01
C LEU A 36 -15.10 10.66 2.97
N ILE A 37 -14.04 11.02 3.70
CA ILE A 37 -13.34 10.15 4.65
C ILE A 37 -13.50 10.74 6.05
N ASP A 38 -14.11 9.99 6.97
CA ASP A 38 -14.38 10.42 8.36
C ASP A 38 -14.99 11.81 8.47
N GLY A 39 -15.92 12.11 7.52
CA GLY A 39 -16.61 13.40 7.46
C GLY A 39 -15.84 14.53 6.79
N LYS A 40 -14.59 14.31 6.34
CA LYS A 40 -13.79 15.29 5.59
C LYS A 40 -13.89 15.00 4.10
N LEU A 41 -14.30 15.97 3.29
CA LEU A 41 -14.29 15.87 1.82
C LEU A 41 -12.90 16.21 1.30
N MET A 42 -12.33 15.33 0.47
CA MET A 42 -11.00 15.51 -0.10
C MET A 42 -10.88 14.96 -1.52
N ALA A 43 -9.80 15.31 -2.18
CA ALA A 43 -9.39 14.78 -3.47
C ALA A 43 -8.04 14.06 -3.32
N LEU A 44 -7.92 12.84 -3.85
CA LEU A 44 -6.71 12.05 -3.71
C LEU A 44 -5.79 12.23 -4.91
N PRO A 45 -4.50 12.55 -4.71
CA PRO A 45 -3.48 12.53 -5.76
C PRO A 45 -3.17 11.08 -6.12
N MET A 46 -3.07 10.78 -7.42
CA MET A 46 -2.82 9.43 -7.91
C MET A 46 -1.79 9.48 -9.06
N ALA A 47 -0.67 8.81 -8.90
CA ALA A 47 0.33 8.60 -9.95
C ALA A 47 0.25 7.14 -10.42
N VAL A 48 -0.18 6.92 -11.66
CA VAL A 48 -0.44 5.58 -12.19
C VAL A 48 -0.42 5.58 -13.71
N GLU A 49 0.14 4.53 -14.32
CA GLU A 49 0.19 4.38 -15.77
C GLU A 49 -1.09 3.76 -16.36
N GLU A 50 -1.83 2.99 -15.55
CA GLU A 50 -3.01 2.28 -16.02
C GLU A 50 -4.18 3.24 -16.19
N SER A 51 -4.79 3.22 -17.37
CA SER A 51 -6.00 4.00 -17.67
C SER A 51 -7.17 3.53 -16.78
N SER A 52 -8.09 4.44 -16.51
CA SER A 52 -9.31 4.21 -15.72
C SER A 52 -9.17 4.08 -14.20
N VAL A 53 -7.97 3.92 -13.64
CA VAL A 53 -7.78 3.81 -12.18
C VAL A 53 -8.32 5.05 -11.46
N VAL A 54 -7.89 6.24 -11.88
CA VAL A 54 -8.35 7.52 -11.30
C VAL A 54 -9.86 7.71 -11.45
N ALA A 55 -10.40 7.36 -12.63
CA ALA A 55 -11.84 7.48 -12.91
C ALA A 55 -12.67 6.48 -12.09
N ALA A 56 -12.18 5.26 -11.92
CA ALA A 56 -12.83 4.21 -11.13
C ALA A 56 -12.89 4.59 -9.65
N ALA A 57 -11.76 5.05 -9.09
CA ALA A 57 -11.68 5.55 -7.73
C ALA A 57 -12.65 6.73 -7.50
N SER A 58 -12.68 7.71 -8.41
CA SER A 58 -13.58 8.86 -8.37
C SER A 58 -15.06 8.47 -8.43
N LYS A 59 -15.40 7.48 -9.29
CA LYS A 59 -16.77 6.96 -9.42
C LYS A 59 -17.21 6.22 -8.16
N SER A 60 -16.32 5.46 -7.56
CA SER A 60 -16.56 4.80 -6.27
C SER A 60 -16.78 5.81 -5.15
N ALA A 61 -15.91 6.82 -5.06
CA ALA A 61 -16.03 7.88 -4.08
C ALA A 61 -17.36 8.64 -4.22
N LYS A 62 -17.77 8.98 -5.45
CA LYS A 62 -19.07 9.61 -5.73
C LYS A 62 -20.25 8.72 -5.33
N PHE A 63 -20.14 7.40 -5.49
CA PHE A 63 -21.18 6.46 -5.07
C PHE A 63 -21.35 6.46 -3.55
N TRP A 64 -20.24 6.48 -2.82
CA TRP A 64 -20.28 6.39 -1.36
C TRP A 64 -20.52 7.71 -0.65
N ILE A 65 -20.26 8.86 -1.27
CA ILE A 65 -20.46 10.17 -0.62
C ILE A 65 -21.91 10.37 -0.14
N GLU A 66 -22.90 9.93 -0.92
CA GLU A 66 -24.33 10.02 -0.59
C GLU A 66 -24.76 8.96 0.45
N ARG A 67 -23.89 8.01 0.78
CA ARG A 67 -24.12 6.90 1.71
C ARG A 67 -23.28 7.01 2.98
N GLY A 68 -22.82 8.23 3.29
CA GLY A 68 -22.05 8.53 4.51
C GLY A 68 -20.52 8.45 4.34
N GLY A 69 -20.02 8.15 3.13
CA GLY A 69 -18.59 8.11 2.84
C GLY A 69 -17.87 6.89 3.41
N PHE A 70 -16.57 7.01 3.53
CA PHE A 70 -15.69 6.00 4.10
C PHE A 70 -15.42 6.29 5.57
N LYS A 71 -15.34 5.22 6.36
CA LYS A 71 -14.92 5.28 7.77
C LYS A 71 -13.60 4.58 7.93
N THR A 72 -12.74 5.11 8.79
CA THR A 72 -11.43 4.50 9.08
C THR A 72 -11.20 4.32 10.57
N THR A 73 -10.37 3.34 10.90
CA THR A 73 -9.92 3.07 12.27
C THR A 73 -8.48 2.63 12.23
N ILE A 74 -7.58 3.36 12.88
CA ILE A 74 -6.23 2.89 13.14
C ILE A 74 -6.30 1.81 14.20
N ILE A 75 -5.93 0.58 13.84
CA ILE A 75 -5.95 -0.57 14.77
C ILE A 75 -4.66 -0.56 15.59
N ASN A 76 -3.51 -0.41 14.92
CA ASN A 76 -2.20 -0.33 15.58
C ASN A 76 -1.17 0.28 14.61
N THR A 77 -0.03 0.75 15.13
CA THR A 77 1.05 1.40 14.36
C THR A 77 2.41 0.74 14.57
N GLU A 78 2.44 -0.47 15.12
CA GLU A 78 3.66 -1.18 15.49
C GLU A 78 4.45 -1.63 14.25
N LYS A 79 5.72 -1.21 14.19
CA LYS A 79 6.68 -1.59 13.15
C LYS A 79 7.72 -2.53 13.74
N LEU A 80 8.32 -3.36 12.89
CA LEU A 80 9.18 -4.45 13.32
C LEU A 80 10.57 -4.38 12.71
N GLY A 81 11.56 -4.90 13.45
CA GLY A 81 12.89 -5.15 12.94
C GLY A 81 13.60 -6.23 13.74
N HIS A 82 14.64 -6.79 13.16
CA HIS A 82 15.31 -7.96 13.72
C HIS A 82 16.84 -7.81 13.68
N THR A 83 17.48 -8.26 14.75
CA THR A 83 18.89 -8.64 14.75
C THR A 83 18.96 -10.15 14.64
N HIS A 84 19.48 -10.66 13.54
CA HIS A 84 19.63 -12.11 13.29
C HIS A 84 21.04 -12.55 13.66
N PHE A 85 21.15 -13.62 14.45
CA PHE A 85 22.45 -14.09 14.89
C PHE A 85 22.48 -15.62 15.10
N ILE A 86 23.66 -16.19 14.96
CA ILE A 86 23.99 -17.58 15.27
C ILE A 86 24.77 -17.60 16.56
N PHE A 87 24.38 -18.47 17.49
CA PHE A 87 25.05 -18.59 18.78
C PHE A 87 24.94 -20.03 19.32
N LYS A 88 26.07 -20.73 19.42
CA LYS A 88 26.11 -22.12 19.92
C LYS A 88 26.02 -22.13 21.46
N VAL A 89 24.81 -21.98 21.94
CA VAL A 89 24.49 -21.92 23.37
C VAL A 89 23.16 -22.60 23.64
N GLU A 90 22.98 -23.11 24.85
CA GLU A 90 21.69 -23.63 25.31
C GLU A 90 20.64 -22.52 25.35
N ALA A 91 19.50 -22.76 24.75
CA ALA A 91 18.44 -21.75 24.61
C ALA A 91 17.97 -21.15 25.93
N HIS A 92 17.84 -21.99 26.98
CA HIS A 92 17.44 -21.54 28.32
C HIS A 92 18.46 -20.59 28.96
N LYS A 93 19.75 -20.83 28.72
CA LYS A 93 20.85 -20.01 29.21
C LYS A 93 20.84 -18.62 28.53
N LEU A 94 20.66 -18.60 27.22
CA LEU A 94 20.52 -17.35 26.46
C LEU A 94 19.27 -16.57 26.87
N LEU A 95 18.14 -17.26 27.10
CA LEU A 95 16.91 -16.62 27.55
C LEU A 95 17.05 -16.00 28.94
N HIS A 96 17.76 -16.71 29.85
CA HIS A 96 18.07 -16.17 31.17
C HIS A 96 18.94 -14.90 31.05
N PHE A 97 20.03 -14.97 30.30
CA PHE A 97 20.91 -13.82 30.06
C PHE A 97 20.16 -12.62 29.40
N PHE A 98 19.29 -12.90 28.42
CA PHE A 98 18.46 -11.88 27.79
C PHE A 98 17.57 -11.17 28.81
N ASN A 99 16.82 -11.92 29.60
CA ASN A 99 15.83 -11.35 30.52
C ASN A 99 16.46 -10.56 31.68
N PHE A 100 17.58 -11.02 32.22
CA PHE A 100 18.18 -10.43 33.42
C PHE A 100 19.27 -9.39 33.13
N THR A 101 19.89 -9.45 31.96
CA THR A 101 21.01 -8.58 31.62
C THR A 101 20.79 -7.84 30.30
N LEU A 102 20.65 -8.57 29.19
CA LEU A 102 20.79 -8.01 27.86
C LEU A 102 19.67 -7.03 27.50
N LYS A 103 18.41 -7.38 27.79
CA LYS A 103 17.25 -6.54 27.41
C LYS A 103 17.39 -5.11 27.94
N LYS A 104 17.77 -4.94 29.20
CA LYS A 104 18.01 -3.62 29.81
C LYS A 104 19.14 -2.87 29.11
N LYS A 105 20.25 -3.56 28.82
CA LYS A 105 21.42 -3.01 28.14
C LYS A 105 21.10 -2.52 26.72
N LEU A 106 20.26 -3.24 25.98
CA LEU A 106 19.81 -2.84 24.67
C LEU A 106 19.03 -1.51 24.69
N PHE A 107 18.12 -1.34 25.67
CA PHE A 107 17.43 -0.07 25.89
C PHE A 107 18.37 1.06 26.29
N GLU A 108 19.32 0.80 27.18
CA GLU A 108 20.33 1.79 27.64
C GLU A 108 21.21 2.25 26.46
N ALA A 109 21.73 1.31 25.68
CA ALA A 109 22.63 1.58 24.56
C ALA A 109 21.98 2.36 23.39
N THR A 110 20.65 2.37 23.33
CA THR A 110 19.92 3.09 22.27
C THR A 110 19.31 4.41 22.74
N GLN A 111 19.59 4.87 23.96
CA GLN A 111 18.98 6.09 24.51
C GLN A 111 19.21 7.32 23.65
N ASP A 112 20.44 7.52 23.17
CA ASP A 112 20.79 8.68 22.34
C ASP A 112 20.15 8.59 20.94
N ILE A 113 20.14 7.38 20.34
CA ILE A 113 19.54 7.12 19.04
C ILE A 113 18.03 7.40 19.09
N THR A 114 17.38 7.00 20.18
CA THR A 114 15.93 7.12 20.32
C THR A 114 15.45 8.45 20.89
N ALA A 115 16.35 9.32 21.39
CA ALA A 115 15.98 10.54 22.08
C ALA A 115 15.02 11.44 21.27
N ASN A 116 15.34 11.75 20.02
CA ASN A 116 14.49 12.57 19.16
C ASN A 116 13.16 11.91 18.81
N MET A 117 13.11 10.57 18.71
CA MET A 117 11.87 9.84 18.45
C MET A 117 10.98 9.82 19.69
N ARG A 118 11.56 9.59 20.87
CA ARG A 118 10.83 9.64 22.15
C ARG A 118 10.24 11.02 22.42
N ASN A 119 10.96 12.09 22.12
CA ASN A 119 10.44 13.45 22.27
C ASN A 119 9.22 13.74 21.39
N ARG A 120 9.01 12.95 20.33
CA ARG A 120 7.82 13.01 19.47
C ARG A 120 6.74 11.99 19.84
N GLY A 121 6.94 11.21 20.90
CA GLY A 121 5.99 10.21 21.40
C GLY A 121 6.19 8.79 20.87
N GLY A 122 7.22 8.55 20.05
CA GLY A 122 7.57 7.22 19.53
C GLY A 122 8.75 6.57 20.24
N GLY A 123 9.38 5.58 19.61
CA GLY A 123 10.57 4.90 20.12
C GLY A 123 10.46 3.38 20.03
N ILE A 124 11.30 2.69 20.81
CA ILE A 124 11.25 1.24 20.96
C ILE A 124 10.13 0.89 21.91
N LEU A 125 9.20 0.03 21.48
CA LEU A 125 8.07 -0.44 22.30
C LEU A 125 8.45 -1.64 23.12
N ASP A 126 9.06 -2.67 22.47
CA ASP A 126 9.50 -3.88 23.15
C ASP A 126 10.66 -4.55 22.38
N ILE A 127 11.41 -5.41 23.08
CA ILE A 127 12.45 -6.26 22.49
C ILE A 127 12.22 -7.67 23.04
N LYS A 128 12.21 -8.67 22.13
CA LYS A 128 12.02 -10.10 22.46
C LYS A 128 13.15 -10.93 21.88
N LEU A 129 13.60 -11.91 22.62
CA LEU A 129 14.44 -12.98 22.10
C LEU A 129 13.53 -14.05 21.48
N ILE A 130 13.79 -14.40 20.24
CA ILE A 130 13.07 -15.47 19.53
C ILE A 130 14.04 -16.61 19.26
N ASP A 131 13.71 -17.79 19.76
CA ASP A 131 14.41 -19.02 19.45
C ASP A 131 13.92 -19.59 18.12
N LYS A 132 14.84 -19.80 17.18
CA LYS A 132 14.63 -20.35 15.85
C LYS A 132 15.50 -21.59 15.59
N THR A 133 15.97 -22.21 16.65
CA THR A 133 16.86 -23.38 16.55
C THR A 133 16.19 -24.60 15.93
N SER A 134 14.86 -24.66 15.96
CA SER A 134 14.09 -25.71 15.27
C SER A 134 14.10 -25.57 13.75
N GLU A 135 14.27 -24.35 13.22
CA GLU A 135 14.28 -24.08 11.78
C GLU A 135 15.71 -24.04 11.23
N LEU A 136 16.66 -23.50 12.01
CA LEU A 136 18.07 -23.42 11.66
C LEU A 136 18.92 -23.57 12.95
N GLU A 137 19.90 -24.48 12.91
CA GLU A 137 20.76 -24.79 14.04
C GLU A 137 21.42 -23.54 14.63
N ASN A 138 21.33 -23.36 15.96
CA ASN A 138 21.90 -22.24 16.73
C ASN A 138 21.39 -20.84 16.31
N TYR A 139 20.28 -20.73 15.61
CA TYR A 139 19.74 -19.47 15.13
C TYR A 139 18.77 -18.84 16.11
N TYR A 140 19.00 -17.55 16.40
CA TYR A 140 18.17 -16.70 17.25
C TYR A 140 17.92 -15.33 16.61
N GLN A 141 16.90 -14.64 17.11
CA GLN A 141 16.59 -13.27 16.72
C GLN A 141 16.34 -12.39 17.95
N LEU A 142 16.86 -11.17 17.93
CA LEU A 142 16.26 -10.09 18.72
C LEU A 142 15.20 -9.44 17.83
N LYS A 143 13.93 -9.67 18.15
CA LYS A 143 12.77 -9.04 17.50
C LYS A 143 12.41 -7.80 18.30
N ALA A 144 12.48 -6.64 17.66
CA ALA A 144 12.09 -5.38 18.28
C ALA A 144 10.89 -4.74 17.58
N SER A 145 10.04 -4.13 18.38
CA SER A 145 8.91 -3.35 17.90
C SER A 145 9.09 -1.86 18.19
N PHE A 146 8.55 -1.03 17.29
CA PHE A 146 8.79 0.39 17.26
C PHE A 146 7.51 1.16 16.94
N ASP A 147 7.36 2.34 17.56
CA ASP A 147 6.52 3.41 17.04
C ASP A 147 7.42 4.51 16.45
N THR A 148 7.16 4.88 15.20
CA THR A 148 7.97 5.88 14.47
C THR A 148 7.18 7.15 14.14
N VAL A 149 6.00 7.31 14.75
CA VAL A 149 5.11 8.46 14.60
C VAL A 149 4.87 8.78 13.12
N ASP A 150 5.26 9.96 12.64
CA ASP A 150 5.05 10.44 11.28
C ASP A 150 6.12 9.99 10.27
N SER A 151 7.11 9.21 10.68
CA SER A 151 8.12 8.67 9.76
C SER A 151 7.87 7.20 9.41
N MET A 152 8.26 6.78 8.20
CA MET A 152 8.35 5.36 7.87
C MET A 152 9.29 4.64 8.82
N GLY A 153 10.38 5.31 9.23
CA GLY A 153 11.26 4.88 10.32
C GLY A 153 12.43 4.00 9.90
N ALA A 154 12.66 3.72 8.61
CA ALA A 154 13.67 2.76 8.16
C ALA A 154 15.07 3.01 8.73
N ASN A 155 15.61 4.22 8.58
CA ASN A 155 16.93 4.57 9.11
C ASN A 155 16.99 4.50 10.64
N PHE A 156 15.95 4.99 11.31
CA PHE A 156 15.85 4.95 12.77
C PHE A 156 15.85 3.52 13.30
N ILE A 157 15.02 2.64 12.74
CA ILE A 157 14.92 1.24 13.13
C ILE A 157 16.26 0.53 12.89
N ASN A 158 16.85 0.69 11.70
CA ASN A 158 18.13 0.06 11.36
C ASN A 158 19.25 0.51 12.31
N SER A 159 19.34 1.81 12.65
CA SER A 159 20.33 2.30 13.61
C SER A 159 20.16 1.68 14.99
N CYS A 160 18.93 1.50 15.46
CA CYS A 160 18.68 0.78 16.73
C CYS A 160 19.12 -0.67 16.65
N LEU A 161 18.81 -1.38 15.55
CA LEU A 161 19.15 -2.79 15.37
C LEU A 161 20.66 -3.02 15.24
N GLU A 162 21.36 -2.12 14.54
CA GLU A 162 22.83 -2.16 14.46
C GLU A 162 23.45 -1.99 15.84
N GLN A 163 22.94 -1.06 16.66
CA GLN A 163 23.37 -0.90 18.04
C GLN A 163 23.05 -2.15 18.88
N PHE A 164 21.91 -2.82 18.64
CA PHE A 164 21.61 -4.09 19.34
C PHE A 164 22.63 -5.17 19.02
N GLY A 165 23.01 -5.34 17.75
CA GLY A 165 24.04 -6.28 17.34
C GLY A 165 25.39 -6.01 18.00
N LYS A 166 25.75 -4.73 18.10
CA LYS A 166 26.99 -4.30 18.79
C LYS A 166 26.91 -4.61 20.29
N THR A 167 25.84 -4.17 20.96
CA THR A 167 25.64 -4.38 22.41
C THR A 167 25.59 -5.86 22.75
N LEU A 168 24.91 -6.70 21.95
CA LEU A 168 24.87 -8.15 22.15
C LEU A 168 26.29 -8.74 22.16
N LYS A 169 27.16 -8.36 21.22
CA LYS A 169 28.56 -8.82 21.18
C LYS A 169 29.35 -8.38 22.42
N GLU A 170 29.23 -7.12 22.82
CA GLU A 170 29.92 -6.54 23.95
C GLU A 170 29.51 -7.21 25.27
N GLU A 171 28.21 -7.36 25.50
CA GLU A 171 27.69 -7.95 26.75
C GLU A 171 28.00 -9.46 26.84
N VAL A 172 27.92 -10.23 25.73
CA VAL A 172 28.30 -11.62 25.68
C VAL A 172 29.81 -11.79 25.96
N ALA A 173 30.66 -10.94 25.38
CA ALA A 173 32.11 -11.00 25.61
C ALA A 173 32.48 -10.76 27.07
N GLN A 174 31.76 -9.87 27.76
CA GLN A 174 32.01 -9.52 29.16
C GLN A 174 31.33 -10.48 30.17
N SER A 175 30.28 -11.20 29.74
CA SER A 175 29.52 -12.07 30.64
C SER A 175 30.36 -13.24 31.16
N VAL A 176 30.16 -13.56 32.42
CA VAL A 176 30.73 -14.76 33.07
C VAL A 176 29.87 -16.01 32.82
N ASP A 177 28.65 -15.83 32.31
CA ASP A 177 27.72 -16.91 32.06
C ASP A 177 28.16 -17.78 30.87
N PHE A 178 28.96 -17.28 29.97
CA PHE A 178 29.36 -17.97 28.72
C PHE A 178 30.84 -18.41 28.78
N SER A 179 31.10 -19.67 28.39
CA SER A 179 32.45 -20.15 28.14
C SER A 179 33.08 -19.42 26.93
N GLN A 180 34.42 -19.48 26.83
CA GLN A 180 35.13 -18.86 25.72
C GLN A 180 34.67 -19.44 24.35
N ALA A 181 34.47 -20.74 24.28
CA ALA A 181 33.99 -21.40 23.06
C ALA A 181 32.59 -20.93 22.64
N GLU A 182 31.68 -20.69 23.60
CA GLU A 182 30.38 -20.11 23.32
C GLU A 182 30.54 -18.66 22.79
N LYS A 183 31.32 -17.82 23.49
CA LYS A 183 31.57 -16.43 23.09
C LYS A 183 32.11 -16.32 21.66
N ASP A 184 33.07 -17.17 21.32
CA ASP A 184 33.70 -17.20 20.00
C ASP A 184 32.71 -17.67 18.88
N SER A 185 31.64 -18.37 19.29
CA SER A 185 30.61 -18.86 18.37
C SER A 185 29.58 -17.80 17.96
N LEU A 186 29.50 -16.67 18.69
CA LEU A 186 28.51 -15.63 18.40
C LEU A 186 28.80 -14.89 17.11
N GLN A 187 27.89 -14.97 16.17
CA GLN A 187 27.97 -14.27 14.89
C GLN A 187 26.68 -13.49 14.62
N ILE A 188 26.78 -12.17 14.56
CA ILE A 188 25.69 -11.34 14.05
C ILE A 188 25.67 -11.48 12.53
N VAL A 189 24.56 -11.98 11.99
CA VAL A 189 24.40 -12.18 10.54
C VAL A 189 23.93 -10.91 9.86
N MET A 190 22.87 -10.27 10.40
CA MET A 190 22.33 -9.02 9.87
C MET A 190 21.42 -8.32 10.86
N ASN A 191 21.29 -7.00 10.66
CA ASN A 191 20.41 -6.12 11.42
C ASN A 191 19.53 -5.39 10.40
N ILE A 192 18.23 -5.65 10.38
CA ILE A 192 17.36 -5.09 9.34
C ILE A 192 15.90 -4.95 9.82
N LEU A 193 15.27 -3.86 9.44
CA LEU A 193 13.82 -3.70 9.60
C LEU A 193 13.07 -4.78 8.82
N SER A 194 11.82 -5.02 9.20
CA SER A 194 10.91 -5.86 8.42
C SER A 194 9.96 -4.98 7.60
N ASN A 195 9.82 -5.30 6.30
CA ASN A 195 8.72 -4.74 5.51
C ASN A 195 7.39 -5.45 5.81
N PHE A 196 7.41 -6.64 6.39
CA PHE A 196 6.21 -7.28 6.91
C PHE A 196 5.93 -6.78 8.33
N THR A 197 4.94 -5.92 8.47
CA THR A 197 4.51 -5.27 9.70
C THR A 197 3.02 -5.55 9.95
N PRO A 198 2.66 -6.82 10.28
CA PRO A 198 1.26 -7.26 10.38
C PRO A 198 0.45 -6.53 11.45
N ASP A 199 1.12 -5.86 12.38
CA ASP A 199 0.51 -5.10 13.47
C ASP A 199 0.47 -3.58 13.20
N CYS A 200 0.97 -3.11 12.04
CA CYS A 200 0.81 -1.72 11.60
C CYS A 200 -0.43 -1.61 10.69
N ILE A 201 -1.64 -1.66 11.27
CA ILE A 201 -2.89 -1.92 10.56
C ILE A 201 -3.86 -0.75 10.65
N VAL A 202 -4.50 -0.44 9.53
CA VAL A 202 -5.66 0.43 9.41
C VAL A 202 -6.83 -0.31 8.79
N ARG A 203 -8.03 -0.16 9.35
CA ARG A 203 -9.29 -0.55 8.73
C ARG A 203 -9.88 0.62 7.97
N ALA A 204 -10.32 0.37 6.73
CA ALA A 204 -11.24 1.25 6.01
C ALA A 204 -12.51 0.48 5.69
N GLU A 205 -13.67 1.12 5.82
CA GLU A 205 -14.96 0.48 5.58
C GLU A 205 -15.98 1.43 4.97
N VAL A 206 -16.95 0.82 4.30
CA VAL A 206 -18.20 1.45 3.86
C VAL A 206 -19.37 0.57 4.25
N SER A 207 -20.49 1.19 4.61
CA SER A 207 -21.73 0.46 4.91
C SER A 207 -22.96 1.29 4.57
N CYS A 208 -24.02 0.62 4.13
CA CYS A 208 -25.33 1.22 3.96
C CYS A 208 -26.43 0.13 4.06
N LYS A 209 -27.69 0.53 4.12
CA LYS A 209 -28.79 -0.43 3.91
C LYS A 209 -28.74 -0.98 2.49
N ILE A 210 -29.12 -2.24 2.31
CA ILE A 210 -29.19 -2.85 0.97
C ILE A 210 -30.12 -2.05 0.06
N ASP A 211 -31.23 -1.51 0.59
CA ASP A 211 -32.17 -0.65 -0.14
C ASP A 211 -31.52 0.62 -0.72
N ASP A 212 -30.40 1.07 -0.16
CA ASP A 212 -29.67 2.26 -0.59
C ASP A 212 -28.57 1.95 -1.63
N LEU A 213 -28.35 0.68 -2.01
CA LEU A 213 -27.35 0.26 -3.00
C LEU A 213 -27.76 0.52 -4.46
N LYS A 214 -28.67 1.45 -4.70
CA LYS A 214 -29.18 1.76 -6.05
C LYS A 214 -28.06 1.90 -7.07
N ASP A 215 -28.16 1.11 -8.13
CA ASP A 215 -27.25 1.07 -9.26
C ASP A 215 -28.04 1.15 -10.57
N ASP A 216 -27.50 1.92 -11.54
CA ASP A 216 -28.15 2.10 -12.85
C ASP A 216 -27.96 0.87 -13.78
N SER A 217 -27.48 -0.24 -13.28
CA SER A 217 -27.19 -1.46 -14.05
C SER A 217 -28.41 -2.30 -14.42
N GLY A 218 -29.57 -2.03 -13.79
CA GLY A 218 -30.82 -2.74 -14.04
C GLY A 218 -31.00 -4.02 -13.21
N ILE A 219 -30.10 -4.36 -12.28
CA ILE A 219 -30.30 -5.44 -11.31
C ILE A 219 -30.87 -4.89 -10.00
N SER A 220 -31.56 -5.74 -9.22
CA SER A 220 -32.08 -5.31 -7.92
C SER A 220 -30.96 -5.09 -6.90
N ASN A 221 -31.24 -4.32 -5.84
CA ASN A 221 -30.28 -4.05 -4.78
C ASN A 221 -29.85 -5.33 -4.05
N GLU A 222 -30.78 -6.26 -3.84
CA GLU A 222 -30.56 -7.56 -3.22
C GLU A 222 -29.66 -8.45 -4.11
N GLU A 223 -29.93 -8.48 -5.41
CA GLU A 223 -29.11 -9.21 -6.38
C GLU A 223 -27.69 -8.64 -6.44
N PHE A 224 -27.57 -7.30 -6.45
CA PHE A 224 -26.28 -6.64 -6.40
C PHE A 224 -25.52 -7.02 -5.13
N ALA A 225 -26.13 -6.86 -3.94
CA ALA A 225 -25.52 -7.18 -2.66
C ALA A 225 -25.07 -8.64 -2.59
N TRP A 226 -25.92 -9.55 -3.06
CA TRP A 226 -25.62 -10.99 -3.09
C TRP A 226 -24.44 -11.30 -4.01
N LYS A 227 -24.48 -10.83 -5.27
CA LYS A 227 -23.40 -11.05 -6.24
C LYS A 227 -22.08 -10.45 -5.75
N PHE A 228 -22.12 -9.25 -5.17
CA PHE A 228 -20.94 -8.59 -4.65
C PHE A 228 -20.30 -9.38 -3.50
N LYS A 229 -21.12 -9.82 -2.53
CA LYS A 229 -20.67 -10.69 -1.43
C LYS A 229 -20.05 -11.98 -1.98
N GLN A 230 -20.72 -12.66 -2.94
CA GLN A 230 -20.18 -13.89 -3.54
C GLN A 230 -18.84 -13.63 -4.23
N ALA A 231 -18.66 -12.50 -4.94
CA ALA A 231 -17.43 -12.17 -5.62
C ALA A 231 -16.25 -11.94 -4.63
N VAL A 232 -16.52 -11.39 -3.44
CA VAL A 232 -15.54 -11.28 -2.36
C VAL A 232 -15.26 -12.65 -1.74
N THR A 233 -16.29 -13.41 -1.40
CA THR A 233 -16.14 -14.76 -0.83
C THR A 233 -15.35 -15.69 -1.76
N ILE A 234 -15.57 -15.63 -3.08
CA ILE A 234 -14.76 -16.39 -4.04
C ILE A 234 -13.28 -15.98 -3.94
N ALA A 235 -12.98 -14.69 -3.78
CA ALA A 235 -11.58 -14.23 -3.60
C ALA A 235 -10.99 -14.63 -2.23
N GLU A 236 -11.80 -14.89 -1.22
CA GLU A 236 -11.34 -15.42 0.08
C GLU A 236 -10.98 -16.90 0.02
N ILE A 237 -11.59 -17.67 -0.90
CA ILE A 237 -11.41 -19.13 -0.97
C ILE A 237 -10.59 -19.61 -2.16
N GLU A 238 -10.42 -18.80 -3.22
CA GLU A 238 -9.80 -19.20 -4.48
C GLU A 238 -8.58 -18.31 -4.79
N PRO A 239 -7.32 -18.84 -4.72
CA PRO A 239 -6.09 -18.05 -4.84
C PRO A 239 -5.92 -17.31 -6.19
N TYR A 240 -6.32 -17.89 -7.32
CA TYR A 240 -6.23 -17.21 -8.63
C TYR A 240 -7.11 -15.96 -8.67
N ARG A 241 -8.32 -16.08 -8.08
CA ARG A 241 -9.21 -14.93 -7.98
C ARG A 241 -8.70 -13.93 -6.94
N ALA A 242 -8.18 -14.40 -5.79
CA ALA A 242 -7.58 -13.56 -4.77
C ALA A 242 -6.43 -12.69 -5.33
N THR A 243 -5.55 -13.27 -6.14
CA THR A 243 -4.42 -12.56 -6.77
C THR A 243 -4.91 -11.40 -7.65
N THR A 244 -5.89 -11.68 -8.53
CA THR A 244 -6.46 -10.65 -9.40
C THR A 244 -7.25 -9.60 -8.61
N HIS A 245 -7.92 -10.02 -7.53
CA HIS A 245 -8.66 -9.14 -6.63
C HIS A 245 -7.74 -8.17 -5.89
N ASN A 246 -6.68 -8.68 -5.28
CA ASN A 246 -5.72 -7.87 -4.52
C ASN A 246 -4.88 -6.95 -5.42
N LYS A 247 -4.53 -7.38 -6.66
CA LYS A 247 -3.94 -6.47 -7.66
C LYS A 247 -4.86 -5.27 -7.90
N GLY A 248 -6.17 -5.50 -7.98
CA GLY A 248 -7.15 -4.43 -8.11
C GLY A 248 -7.21 -3.49 -6.90
N VAL A 249 -6.99 -4.01 -5.68
CA VAL A 249 -6.83 -3.18 -4.46
C VAL A 249 -5.57 -2.33 -4.57
N MET A 250 -4.43 -2.95 -4.93
CA MET A 250 -3.13 -2.27 -5.00
C MET A 250 -3.11 -1.17 -6.07
N ASN A 251 -3.85 -1.27 -7.17
CA ASN A 251 -3.97 -0.18 -8.14
C ASN A 251 -4.34 1.18 -7.49
N GLY A 252 -5.25 1.15 -6.51
CA GLY A 252 -5.65 2.36 -5.78
C GLY A 252 -4.60 2.80 -4.75
N ILE A 253 -4.05 1.84 -4.02
CA ILE A 253 -3.05 2.10 -2.96
C ILE A 253 -1.78 2.66 -3.57
N ASP A 254 -1.18 1.96 -4.54
CA ASP A 254 0.10 2.33 -5.16
C ASP A 254 0.05 3.69 -5.84
N ALA A 255 -1.07 4.01 -6.49
CA ALA A 255 -1.24 5.31 -7.12
C ALA A 255 -1.09 6.48 -6.12
N VAL A 256 -1.60 6.33 -4.90
CA VAL A 256 -1.47 7.35 -3.84
C VAL A 256 -0.11 7.23 -3.12
N VAL A 257 0.40 6.02 -2.90
CA VAL A 257 1.73 5.77 -2.31
C VAL A 257 2.82 6.45 -3.14
N ILE A 258 2.81 6.25 -4.46
CA ILE A 258 3.76 6.88 -5.40
C ILE A 258 3.58 8.40 -5.39
N ALA A 259 2.35 8.89 -5.46
CA ALA A 259 2.06 10.33 -5.45
C ALA A 259 2.53 11.02 -4.17
N THR A 260 2.56 10.32 -3.04
CA THR A 260 3.01 10.83 -1.73
C THR A 260 4.48 10.52 -1.42
N GLY A 261 5.22 9.91 -2.37
CA GLY A 261 6.66 9.64 -2.25
C GLY A 261 7.01 8.55 -1.24
N ASN A 262 6.08 7.67 -0.92
CA ASN A 262 6.28 6.48 -0.10
C ASN A 262 6.74 5.28 -0.94
N ASP A 263 7.20 4.23 -0.27
CA ASP A 263 7.73 3.02 -0.92
C ASP A 263 6.59 2.04 -1.27
N PHE A 264 6.16 2.05 -2.54
CA PHE A 264 5.11 1.14 -3.03
C PHE A 264 5.54 -0.33 -2.99
N ARG A 265 6.84 -0.65 -3.16
CA ARG A 265 7.34 -2.02 -3.14
C ARG A 265 7.25 -2.62 -1.74
N ALA A 266 7.61 -1.84 -0.70
CA ALA A 266 7.44 -2.23 0.69
C ALA A 266 5.96 -2.40 1.04
N THR A 267 5.10 -1.52 0.54
CA THR A 267 3.64 -1.57 0.73
C THR A 267 3.03 -2.82 0.11
N GLU A 268 3.34 -3.12 -1.16
CA GLU A 268 2.88 -4.34 -1.84
C GLU A 268 3.38 -5.61 -1.13
N ALA A 269 4.69 -5.67 -0.81
CA ALA A 269 5.27 -6.82 -0.12
C ALA A 269 4.57 -7.09 1.21
N CYS A 270 4.27 -6.06 1.99
CA CYS A 270 3.54 -6.18 3.25
C CYS A 270 2.10 -6.69 3.05
N ALA A 271 1.37 -6.10 2.11
CA ALA A 271 -0.01 -6.45 1.82
C ALA A 271 -0.14 -7.91 1.32
N HIS A 272 0.73 -8.34 0.40
CA HIS A 272 0.71 -9.71 -0.13
C HIS A 272 1.17 -10.75 0.91
N ALA A 273 2.17 -10.42 1.74
CA ALA A 273 2.56 -11.27 2.86
C ALA A 273 1.41 -11.41 3.87
N TYR A 274 0.68 -10.33 4.15
CA TYR A 274 -0.47 -10.35 5.04
C TYR A 274 -1.63 -11.18 4.47
N ALA A 275 -1.90 -11.07 3.18
CA ALA A 275 -2.89 -11.91 2.50
C ALA A 275 -2.57 -13.41 2.57
N SER A 276 -1.33 -13.78 2.90
CA SER A 276 -0.85 -15.18 3.03
C SER A 276 -0.55 -15.60 4.47
N LYS A 277 -0.80 -14.75 5.47
CA LYS A 277 -0.35 -14.94 6.86
C LYS A 277 -0.86 -16.25 7.52
N ASP A 278 -2.01 -16.73 7.08
CA ASP A 278 -2.64 -17.94 7.60
C ASP A 278 -2.37 -19.18 6.71
N GLY A 279 -1.31 -19.14 5.90
CA GLY A 279 -0.85 -20.25 5.08
C GLY A 279 -1.53 -20.39 3.71
N LYS A 280 -2.52 -19.53 3.41
CA LYS A 280 -3.21 -19.46 2.12
C LYS A 280 -3.36 -18.02 1.68
N TYR A 281 -3.08 -17.74 0.41
CA TYR A 281 -3.29 -16.42 -0.16
C TYR A 281 -4.79 -16.15 -0.37
N ILE A 282 -5.31 -15.11 0.29
CA ILE A 282 -6.75 -14.76 0.28
C ILE A 282 -6.96 -13.28 -0.04
N SER A 283 -8.22 -12.89 -0.21
CA SER A 283 -8.64 -11.49 -0.36
C SER A 283 -8.21 -10.63 0.82
N LEU A 284 -7.75 -9.41 0.54
CA LEU A 284 -7.53 -8.35 1.53
C LEU A 284 -8.82 -7.65 1.95
N THR A 285 -9.89 -7.79 1.16
CA THR A 285 -11.18 -7.15 1.44
C THR A 285 -12.24 -8.19 1.83
N HIS A 286 -13.20 -7.76 2.62
CA HIS A 286 -14.26 -8.59 3.18
C HIS A 286 -15.63 -7.94 2.97
N CYS A 287 -16.68 -8.75 2.88
CA CYS A 287 -18.04 -8.26 2.69
C CYS A 287 -19.06 -9.06 3.50
N THR A 288 -20.00 -8.37 4.14
CA THR A 288 -21.20 -8.97 4.76
C THR A 288 -22.47 -8.26 4.31
N THR A 289 -23.60 -9.00 4.42
CA THR A 289 -24.94 -8.50 4.06
C THR A 289 -25.96 -8.82 5.16
N ASP A 290 -25.51 -8.83 6.42
CA ASP A 290 -26.31 -9.27 7.54
C ASP A 290 -27.34 -8.20 7.96
N ASN A 291 -28.51 -8.63 8.38
CA ASN A 291 -29.61 -7.78 8.86
C ASN A 291 -30.00 -6.62 7.90
N GLY A 292 -29.92 -6.88 6.58
CA GLY A 292 -30.25 -5.86 5.58
C GLY A 292 -29.20 -4.74 5.43
N ILE A 293 -28.02 -4.91 6.03
CA ILE A 293 -26.89 -3.97 5.94
C ILE A 293 -25.81 -4.57 5.07
N PHE A 294 -25.47 -3.87 4.00
CA PHE A 294 -24.25 -4.13 3.22
C PHE A 294 -23.08 -3.47 3.94
N ARG A 295 -22.02 -4.24 4.21
CA ARG A 295 -20.77 -3.76 4.75
C ARG A 295 -19.61 -4.34 3.94
N PHE A 296 -18.66 -3.46 3.55
CA PHE A 296 -17.47 -3.84 2.79
C PHE A 296 -16.26 -3.13 3.38
N TRP A 297 -15.18 -3.88 3.71
CA TRP A 297 -14.02 -3.33 4.39
C TRP A 297 -12.70 -3.99 3.98
N ILE A 298 -11.61 -3.33 4.33
CA ILE A 298 -10.24 -3.82 4.24
C ILE A 298 -9.52 -3.60 5.58
N ASP A 299 -8.75 -4.60 6.00
CA ASP A 299 -7.72 -4.47 7.04
C ASP A 299 -6.35 -4.45 6.37
N LEU A 300 -5.78 -3.26 6.22
CA LEU A 300 -4.55 -3.06 5.47
C LEU A 300 -3.35 -2.89 6.40
N PRO A 301 -2.37 -3.81 6.39
CA PRO A 301 -1.09 -3.57 7.04
C PRO A 301 -0.27 -2.60 6.16
N ILE A 302 0.08 -1.44 6.70
CA ILE A 302 0.78 -0.42 5.92
C ILE A 302 1.66 0.47 6.79
N SER A 303 2.93 0.56 6.43
CA SER A 303 3.92 1.41 7.09
C SER A 303 4.37 2.53 6.15
N VAL A 304 3.87 3.73 6.39
CA VAL A 304 4.16 4.94 5.58
C VAL A 304 4.64 6.09 6.46
N GLY A 305 5.14 7.14 5.83
CA GLY A 305 5.53 8.36 6.52
C GLY A 305 5.23 9.60 5.70
N VAL A 306 5.14 10.73 6.39
CA VAL A 306 4.90 12.06 5.79
C VAL A 306 6.09 12.99 6.02
N VAL A 307 7.13 12.51 6.70
CA VAL A 307 8.37 13.24 6.96
C VAL A 307 9.59 12.41 6.55
N GLY A 308 10.64 13.09 6.10
CA GLY A 308 11.88 12.45 5.62
C GLY A 308 11.80 12.02 4.14
N GLY A 309 12.87 11.41 3.63
CA GLY A 309 12.93 10.93 2.24
C GLY A 309 12.62 12.03 1.21
N LEU A 310 11.77 11.72 0.24
CA LEU A 310 11.37 12.60 -0.86
C LEU A 310 10.34 13.67 -0.48
N THR A 311 9.73 13.59 0.71
CA THR A 311 8.59 14.44 1.11
C THR A 311 8.90 15.94 1.03
N ASN A 312 10.14 16.34 1.30
CA ASN A 312 10.60 17.71 1.25
C ASN A 312 11.44 18.07 0.01
N LEU A 313 11.73 17.10 -0.85
CA LEU A 313 12.58 17.30 -2.02
C LEU A 313 11.79 17.32 -3.33
N HIS A 314 10.84 16.39 -3.51
CA HIS A 314 10.12 16.25 -4.76
C HIS A 314 8.92 17.22 -4.83
N PRO A 315 8.81 18.11 -5.83
CA PRO A 315 7.75 19.12 -5.90
C PRO A 315 6.33 18.55 -5.91
N LEU A 316 6.09 17.48 -6.69
CA LEU A 316 4.77 16.84 -6.76
C LEU A 316 4.41 16.09 -5.47
N VAL A 317 5.38 15.55 -4.74
CA VAL A 317 5.13 14.95 -3.41
C VAL A 317 4.70 16.04 -2.41
N LYS A 318 5.38 17.18 -2.39
CA LYS A 318 4.97 18.34 -1.58
C LYS A 318 3.55 18.80 -1.93
N PHE A 319 3.25 18.89 -3.23
CA PHE A 319 1.92 19.24 -3.70
C PHE A 319 0.88 18.21 -3.25
N SER A 320 1.16 16.91 -3.39
CA SER A 320 0.28 15.83 -2.96
C SER A 320 -0.06 15.92 -1.47
N LEU A 321 0.95 16.06 -0.62
CA LEU A 321 0.75 16.19 0.82
C LEU A 321 0.00 17.48 1.19
N ALA A 322 0.25 18.58 0.47
CA ALA A 322 -0.50 19.83 0.66
C ALA A 322 -1.97 19.69 0.22
N LEU A 323 -2.24 19.02 -0.91
CA LEU A 323 -3.59 18.74 -1.41
C LEU A 323 -4.38 17.88 -0.39
N LEU A 324 -3.72 16.93 0.27
CA LEU A 324 -4.30 16.09 1.32
C LEU A 324 -4.45 16.81 2.66
N GLY A 325 -4.08 18.11 2.75
CA GLY A 325 -4.18 18.90 3.98
C GLY A 325 -3.04 18.67 4.97
N LYS A 326 -1.88 18.18 4.51
CA LYS A 326 -0.70 17.83 5.33
C LYS A 326 -1.06 16.78 6.41
N PRO A 327 -1.47 15.60 6.00
CA PRO A 327 -1.91 14.55 6.93
C PRO A 327 -0.76 14.10 7.84
N SER A 328 -1.10 13.57 9.02
CA SER A 328 -0.22 12.71 9.80
C SER A 328 0.01 11.37 9.08
N ALA A 329 0.98 10.57 9.53
CA ALA A 329 1.18 9.23 8.96
C ALA A 329 -0.07 8.35 9.13
N GLN A 330 -0.78 8.44 10.26
CA GLN A 330 -2.01 7.69 10.51
C GLN A 330 -3.16 8.15 9.59
N GLU A 331 -3.31 9.47 9.35
CA GLU A 331 -4.28 9.97 8.37
C GLU A 331 -3.91 9.52 6.94
N LEU A 332 -2.62 9.46 6.60
CA LEU A 332 -2.19 8.92 5.30
C LEU A 332 -2.47 7.42 5.20
N MET A 333 -2.24 6.61 6.24
CA MET A 333 -2.65 5.19 6.29
C MET A 333 -4.16 5.05 5.98
N SER A 334 -5.00 5.87 6.61
CA SER A 334 -6.44 5.92 6.37
C SER A 334 -6.79 6.23 4.93
N ILE A 335 -6.17 7.24 4.34
CA ILE A 335 -6.37 7.64 2.94
C ILE A 335 -5.97 6.50 1.99
N LEU A 336 -4.86 5.82 2.25
CA LEU A 336 -4.38 4.71 1.43
C LEU A 336 -5.31 3.49 1.49
N ALA A 337 -5.78 3.13 2.68
CA ALA A 337 -6.74 2.04 2.82
C ALA A 337 -8.06 2.34 2.10
N VAL A 338 -8.55 3.58 2.19
CA VAL A 338 -9.74 4.04 1.48
C VAL A 338 -9.53 4.02 -0.03
N SER A 339 -8.36 4.43 -0.53
CA SER A 339 -8.07 4.41 -1.97
C SER A 339 -8.11 2.97 -2.53
N GLY A 340 -7.55 2.00 -1.81
CA GLY A 340 -7.61 0.58 -2.17
C GLY A 340 -9.02 0.01 -2.13
N LEU A 341 -9.76 0.31 -1.06
CA LEU A 341 -11.15 -0.13 -0.90
C LEU A 341 -12.06 0.43 -2.01
N ALA A 342 -11.91 1.73 -2.32
CA ALA A 342 -12.67 2.39 -3.38
C ALA A 342 -12.36 1.80 -4.76
N GLN A 343 -11.08 1.53 -5.05
CA GLN A 343 -10.65 0.91 -6.30
C GLN A 343 -11.22 -0.50 -6.45
N ASN A 344 -11.15 -1.31 -5.39
CA ASN A 344 -11.66 -2.66 -5.40
C ASN A 344 -13.20 -2.69 -5.52
N PHE A 345 -13.90 -1.78 -4.82
CA PHE A 345 -15.35 -1.63 -4.97
C PHE A 345 -15.75 -1.34 -6.41
N ALA A 346 -15.08 -0.40 -7.09
CA ALA A 346 -15.36 -0.06 -8.48
C ALA A 346 -15.16 -1.26 -9.42
N ALA A 347 -14.08 -2.03 -9.22
CA ALA A 347 -13.79 -3.23 -10.00
C ALA A 347 -14.85 -4.31 -9.79
N LEU A 348 -15.20 -4.61 -8.54
CA LEU A 348 -16.22 -5.59 -8.19
C LEU A 348 -17.60 -5.18 -8.71
N ARG A 349 -17.99 -3.91 -8.51
CA ARG A 349 -19.24 -3.37 -9.05
C ARG A 349 -19.35 -3.60 -10.55
N SER A 350 -18.29 -3.29 -11.29
CA SER A 350 -18.27 -3.53 -12.74
C SER A 350 -18.41 -5.02 -13.09
N LEU A 351 -17.70 -5.90 -12.37
CA LEU A 351 -17.75 -7.35 -12.59
C LEU A 351 -19.14 -7.95 -12.38
N VAL A 352 -19.86 -7.53 -11.33
CA VAL A 352 -21.15 -8.11 -10.95
C VAL A 352 -22.33 -7.46 -11.66
N THR A 353 -22.12 -6.38 -12.42
CA THR A 353 -23.15 -5.65 -13.15
C THR A 353 -22.93 -5.72 -14.67
N THR A 354 -22.21 -4.76 -15.24
CA THR A 354 -22.06 -4.59 -16.69
C THR A 354 -20.95 -5.39 -17.34
N GLY A 355 -20.07 -5.98 -16.53
CA GLY A 355 -18.83 -6.61 -16.95
C GLY A 355 -17.71 -5.60 -17.28
N ILE A 356 -16.47 -6.01 -17.10
CA ILE A 356 -15.29 -5.16 -17.30
C ILE A 356 -15.11 -4.75 -18.76
N GLN A 357 -15.46 -5.63 -19.71
CA GLN A 357 -15.21 -5.39 -21.14
C GLN A 357 -15.91 -4.14 -21.69
N LYS A 358 -17.15 -3.82 -21.25
CA LYS A 358 -17.86 -2.63 -21.74
C LYS A 358 -17.14 -1.33 -21.37
N GLY A 359 -16.52 -1.24 -20.20
CA GLY A 359 -15.73 -0.08 -19.80
C GLY A 359 -14.41 0.03 -20.58
N HIS A 360 -13.68 -1.07 -20.72
CA HIS A 360 -12.42 -1.12 -21.47
C HIS A 360 -12.60 -0.89 -22.97
N MET A 361 -13.70 -1.38 -23.58
CA MET A 361 -13.97 -1.17 -24.99
C MET A 361 -14.11 0.31 -25.35
N LYS A 362 -14.77 1.09 -24.50
CA LYS A 362 -14.92 2.54 -24.75
C LYS A 362 -13.56 3.27 -24.65
N MET A 363 -12.73 2.92 -23.69
CA MET A 363 -11.38 3.47 -23.55
C MET A 363 -10.47 3.05 -24.71
N HIS A 364 -10.54 1.77 -25.10
CA HIS A 364 -9.80 1.26 -26.26
C HIS A 364 -10.18 1.99 -27.54
N LEU A 365 -11.48 2.20 -27.78
CA LEU A 365 -11.98 2.99 -28.90
C LEU A 365 -11.37 4.41 -28.91
N PHE A 366 -11.43 5.13 -27.79
CA PHE A 366 -10.87 6.48 -27.69
C PHE A 366 -9.35 6.52 -27.89
N ASN A 367 -8.63 5.52 -27.38
CA ASN A 367 -7.18 5.43 -27.59
C ASN A 367 -6.84 5.26 -29.07
N ILE A 368 -7.55 4.37 -29.79
CA ILE A 368 -7.37 4.22 -31.24
C ILE A 368 -7.69 5.54 -31.95
N LEU A 369 -8.83 6.15 -31.67
CA LEU A 369 -9.27 7.39 -32.31
C LEU A 369 -8.27 8.54 -32.07
N ASN A 370 -7.74 8.68 -30.87
CA ASN A 370 -6.73 9.67 -30.52
C ASN A 370 -5.40 9.42 -31.27
N GLN A 371 -4.98 8.16 -31.40
CA GLN A 371 -3.78 7.79 -32.17
C GLN A 371 -3.86 8.24 -33.63
N PHE A 372 -5.06 8.23 -34.22
CA PHE A 372 -5.30 8.65 -35.59
C PHE A 372 -5.82 10.10 -35.70
N GLY A 373 -5.71 10.90 -34.65
CA GLY A 373 -6.05 12.33 -34.64
C GLY A 373 -7.53 12.61 -34.93
N ALA A 374 -8.42 11.77 -34.41
CA ALA A 374 -9.86 11.95 -34.62
C ALA A 374 -10.39 13.19 -33.90
N THR A 375 -11.27 13.93 -34.60
CA THR A 375 -11.98 15.11 -34.07
C THR A 375 -13.02 14.69 -33.01
N GLU A 376 -13.53 15.64 -32.23
CA GLU A 376 -14.59 15.34 -31.24
C GLU A 376 -15.89 14.87 -31.91
N GLU A 377 -16.19 15.37 -33.11
CA GLU A 377 -17.34 14.94 -33.92
C GLU A 377 -17.17 13.48 -34.38
N GLU A 378 -15.98 13.14 -34.89
CA GLU A 378 -15.63 11.75 -35.24
C GLU A 378 -15.73 10.83 -34.02
N LYS A 379 -15.21 11.23 -32.86
CA LYS A 379 -15.31 10.44 -31.62
C LYS A 379 -16.76 10.18 -31.22
N GLN A 380 -17.63 11.20 -31.31
CA GLN A 380 -19.05 11.04 -31.01
C GLN A 380 -19.75 10.10 -31.99
N TYR A 381 -19.42 10.16 -33.29
CA TYR A 381 -19.88 9.22 -34.30
C TYR A 381 -19.51 7.77 -33.90
N PHE A 382 -18.24 7.53 -33.58
CA PHE A 382 -17.74 6.20 -33.22
C PHE A 382 -18.32 5.66 -31.93
N VAL A 383 -18.59 6.49 -30.93
CA VAL A 383 -19.30 6.07 -29.71
C VAL A 383 -20.69 5.50 -30.06
N ASN A 384 -21.41 6.12 -30.99
CA ASN A 384 -22.71 5.66 -31.43
C ASN A 384 -22.59 4.40 -32.32
N TYR A 385 -21.61 4.38 -33.24
CA TYR A 385 -21.37 3.27 -34.17
C TYR A 385 -21.02 1.96 -33.44
N PHE A 386 -20.22 2.04 -32.38
CA PHE A 386 -19.80 0.87 -31.58
C PHE A 386 -20.65 0.64 -30.31
N LYS A 387 -21.82 1.28 -30.19
CA LYS A 387 -22.67 1.14 -28.99
C LYS A 387 -23.03 -0.32 -28.68
N ASP A 388 -23.30 -1.09 -29.75
CA ASP A 388 -23.72 -2.50 -29.66
C ASP A 388 -22.79 -3.46 -30.44
N LYS A 389 -21.58 -2.99 -30.77
CA LYS A 389 -20.56 -3.75 -31.53
C LYS A 389 -19.28 -3.89 -30.74
N THR A 390 -18.53 -4.94 -31.01
CA THR A 390 -17.18 -5.12 -30.45
C THR A 390 -16.19 -4.17 -31.14
N VAL A 391 -15.43 -3.41 -30.38
CA VAL A 391 -14.41 -2.52 -30.90
C VAL A 391 -13.18 -3.34 -31.33
N SER A 392 -12.84 -3.32 -32.61
CA SER A 392 -11.58 -3.86 -33.13
C SER A 392 -10.76 -2.75 -33.77
N HIS A 393 -9.44 -2.80 -33.61
CA HIS A 393 -8.52 -1.80 -34.16
C HIS A 393 -8.69 -1.64 -35.68
N HIS A 394 -8.79 -2.76 -36.40
CA HIS A 394 -8.97 -2.77 -37.85
C HIS A 394 -10.29 -2.12 -38.29
N GLU A 395 -11.40 -2.42 -37.60
CA GLU A 395 -12.72 -1.89 -37.96
C GLU A 395 -12.81 -0.37 -37.68
N VAL A 396 -12.22 0.10 -36.57
CA VAL A 396 -12.14 1.53 -36.23
C VAL A 396 -11.40 2.29 -37.33
N ILE A 397 -10.24 1.82 -37.79
CA ILE A 397 -9.44 2.47 -38.83
C ILE A 397 -10.18 2.46 -40.14
N SER A 398 -10.70 1.30 -40.57
CA SER A 398 -11.43 1.18 -41.85
C SER A 398 -12.63 2.13 -41.91
N GLU A 399 -13.38 2.24 -40.82
CA GLU A 399 -14.55 3.12 -40.77
C GLU A 399 -14.16 4.61 -40.67
N LEU A 400 -13.05 4.94 -39.97
CA LEU A 400 -12.53 6.30 -39.92
C LEU A 400 -12.06 6.78 -41.30
N GLU A 401 -11.40 5.92 -42.07
CA GLU A 401 -11.01 6.21 -43.42
C GLU A 401 -12.22 6.43 -44.35
N LYS A 402 -13.28 5.62 -44.19
CA LYS A 402 -14.53 5.82 -44.96
C LYS A 402 -15.23 7.13 -44.61
N LEU A 403 -15.24 7.48 -43.32
CA LEU A 403 -15.87 8.72 -42.85
C LEU A 403 -15.15 9.96 -43.42
N ARG A 404 -13.82 9.90 -43.51
CA ARG A 404 -12.98 11.01 -44.02
C ARG A 404 -12.92 11.12 -45.55
N LYS A 405 -13.35 10.05 -46.27
CA LYS A 405 -13.46 10.07 -47.72
C LYS A 405 -14.81 10.60 -48.24
N LYS A 406 -15.79 10.75 -47.35
CA LYS A 406 -17.09 11.38 -47.62
C LYS A 406 -17.00 12.89 -47.42
#